data_58daa928c02a7f4363bf7bea7cc994a3
#
_entry.id   58daa928c02a7f4363bf7bea7cc994a3
#
_cell.length_a   1.000
_cell.length_b   1.000
_cell.length_c   1.000
_cell.angle_alpha   90.00
_cell.angle_beta   90.00
_cell.angle_gamma   90.00
#
_symmetry.space_group_name_H-M   'P 1'
#
loop_
_entity.id
_entity.type
_entity.pdbx_description
1 polymer ?
#
loop_
_entity_poly.entity_id
_entity_poly.type
_entity_poly.pdbx_seq_one_letter_code
_entity_poly.pdbx_strand_id
1 'polypeptide(L)'
;ATWWPSRLQQRLHSHYRPPVVLVEDGRIIQVGTSQTLEIPAGSAVIDCGEGTLLPGLIDSHLHIGEDCRREEPVGLQHKQPDALRAIRGVVSLYEDLMSGVTTARALGDGTGFVDVILRDAIERGEAVGPRLLVAAQALRPSHGTSPEAAVVADGVDEVRRCVRQAIFHGADVIKLFISNISRGSSHIDYLKGDLTQVSAYSKEELVAAVEEARRSGVKVCGHCIGGDVVRWALEAGFASLEHANLIEEEDIPLFLKTGAYISDPNLILFFDPVRGFETPTNKTHKWEDLPEWWHEKVRRSREQTRRVMSKALKAGVKFALGTDLNHTLLWLECKYFIEEIGATNMQALFAVTRDSAELLGLADEIG
;
A
#
# COMPACT_ATOMS: atom_id res chain seq x y z
N ALA A 1 -13.26 -3.72 -20.44
CA ALA A 1 -13.77 -5.10 -20.38
C ALA A 1 -14.50 -5.27 -19.07
N THR A 2 -15.81 -5.54 -19.13
CA THR A 2 -16.75 -5.63 -18.01
C THR A 2 -16.47 -6.83 -17.13
N TRP A 3 -16.02 -6.61 -15.90
CA TRP A 3 -15.75 -7.66 -14.89
C TRP A 3 -16.83 -7.79 -13.79
N TRP A 4 -18.05 -7.26 -14.00
CA TRP A 4 -19.17 -7.51 -13.12
C TRP A 4 -20.00 -8.70 -13.60
N PRO A 5 -20.36 -9.66 -12.73
CA PRO A 5 -21.27 -10.74 -13.14
C PRO A 5 -22.64 -10.18 -13.50
N SER A 6 -23.15 -10.57 -14.68
CA SER A 6 -24.45 -10.18 -15.23
C SER A 6 -25.68 -10.44 -14.35
N ARG A 7 -25.56 -11.13 -13.20
CA ARG A 7 -26.64 -11.44 -12.27
C ARG A 7 -26.98 -10.31 -11.28
N LEU A 8 -26.10 -9.34 -11.07
CA LEU A 8 -26.44 -8.14 -10.26
C LEU A 8 -27.28 -7.16 -11.09
N GLN A 9 -27.07 -7.08 -12.39
CA GLN A 9 -27.83 -6.22 -13.30
C GLN A 9 -29.31 -6.58 -13.34
N GLN A 10 -29.68 -7.86 -13.31
CA GLN A 10 -31.07 -8.28 -13.45
C GLN A 10 -31.97 -7.99 -12.24
N ARG A 11 -31.45 -7.78 -11.03
CA ARG A 11 -32.25 -7.43 -9.84
C ARG A 11 -32.46 -5.93 -9.64
N LEU A 12 -31.75 -5.09 -10.38
CA LEU A 12 -31.85 -3.63 -10.25
C LEU A 12 -32.81 -2.98 -11.26
N HIS A 13 -33.25 -3.69 -12.30
CA HIS A 13 -34.00 -3.10 -13.40
C HIS A 13 -35.47 -2.74 -13.12
N SER A 14 -36.07 -3.17 -12.02
CA SER A 14 -37.52 -2.86 -11.84
C SER A 14 -37.81 -1.55 -11.11
N HIS A 15 -36.81 -0.87 -10.49
CA HIS A 15 -36.97 0.42 -9.81
C HIS A 15 -35.72 1.32 -9.88
N TYR A 16 -34.80 1.09 -10.83
CA TYR A 16 -33.56 1.86 -10.93
C TYR A 16 -33.88 3.29 -11.43
N ARG A 17 -33.74 4.25 -10.54
CA ARG A 17 -33.73 5.66 -10.87
C ARG A 17 -32.27 6.09 -10.98
N PRO A 18 -31.83 6.67 -12.10
CA PRO A 18 -30.43 7.04 -12.25
C PRO A 18 -30.00 7.96 -11.11
N PRO A 19 -28.93 7.61 -10.39
CA PRO A 19 -28.39 8.47 -9.35
C PRO A 19 -27.84 9.75 -9.97
N VAL A 20 -27.98 10.85 -9.26
CA VAL A 20 -27.40 12.15 -9.60
C VAL A 20 -26.52 12.59 -8.44
N VAL A 21 -25.31 13.02 -8.75
CA VAL A 21 -24.37 13.60 -7.80
C VAL A 21 -24.13 15.04 -8.23
N LEU A 22 -24.44 15.99 -7.35
CA LEU A 22 -24.16 17.41 -7.56
C LEU A 22 -22.84 17.76 -6.90
N VAL A 23 -21.93 18.35 -7.68
CA VAL A 23 -20.60 18.76 -7.24
C VAL A 23 -20.46 20.26 -7.42
N GLU A 24 -20.00 20.97 -6.40
CA GLU A 24 -19.66 22.37 -6.41
C GLU A 24 -18.32 22.59 -5.72
N ASP A 25 -17.43 23.35 -6.33
CA ASP A 25 -16.08 23.63 -5.83
C ASP A 25 -15.28 22.37 -5.42
N GLY A 26 -15.42 21.31 -6.23
CA GLY A 26 -14.72 20.05 -6.00
C GLY A 26 -15.29 19.18 -4.85
N ARG A 27 -16.45 19.55 -4.30
CA ARG A 27 -17.12 18.81 -3.21
C ARG A 27 -18.47 18.29 -3.65
N ILE A 28 -18.81 17.08 -3.21
CA ILE A 28 -20.15 16.53 -3.35
C ILE A 28 -21.06 17.28 -2.37
N ILE A 29 -22.00 18.06 -2.89
CA ILE A 29 -22.95 18.82 -2.07
C ILE A 29 -24.28 18.11 -1.93
N GLN A 30 -24.65 17.26 -2.90
CA GLN A 30 -25.89 16.50 -2.82
C GLN A 30 -25.82 15.21 -3.64
N VAL A 31 -26.45 14.16 -3.13
CA VAL A 31 -26.65 12.89 -3.83
C VAL A 31 -28.16 12.59 -3.84
N GLY A 32 -28.70 12.22 -4.97
CA GLY A 32 -30.12 11.93 -5.13
C GLY A 32 -30.44 11.20 -6.43
N THR A 33 -31.63 11.39 -6.92
CA THR A 33 -32.05 10.87 -8.24
C THR A 33 -32.56 12.04 -9.10
N SER A 34 -32.66 11.84 -10.39
CA SER A 34 -33.22 12.83 -11.33
C SER A 34 -34.64 13.30 -10.98
N GLN A 35 -35.34 12.61 -10.06
CA GLN A 35 -36.67 12.99 -9.58
C GLN A 35 -36.64 13.74 -8.24
N THR A 36 -35.57 13.59 -7.46
CA THR A 36 -35.45 14.16 -6.10
C THR A 36 -34.45 15.29 -6.02
N LEU A 37 -33.65 15.49 -7.06
CA LEU A 37 -32.61 16.51 -7.12
C LEU A 37 -32.83 17.43 -8.30
N GLU A 38 -32.96 18.73 -8.04
CA GLU A 38 -33.04 19.75 -9.07
C GLU A 38 -31.61 20.12 -9.51
N ILE A 39 -31.33 19.97 -10.80
CA ILE A 39 -30.04 20.35 -11.38
C ILE A 39 -30.07 21.87 -11.65
N PRO A 40 -29.19 22.66 -11.03
CA PRO A 40 -29.18 24.11 -11.25
C PRO A 40 -28.99 24.47 -12.73
N ALA A 41 -29.68 25.49 -13.17
CA ALA A 41 -29.54 25.97 -14.57
C ALA A 41 -28.09 26.41 -14.84
N GLY A 42 -27.51 25.93 -15.93
CA GLY A 42 -26.12 26.21 -16.29
C GLY A 42 -25.09 25.25 -15.77
N SER A 43 -25.50 24.23 -15.00
CA SER A 43 -24.58 23.16 -14.58
C SER A 43 -24.03 22.40 -15.79
N ALA A 44 -22.72 22.09 -15.75
CA ALA A 44 -22.14 21.11 -16.65
C ALA A 44 -22.63 19.70 -16.28
N VAL A 45 -23.15 18.95 -17.23
CA VAL A 45 -23.67 17.60 -17.00
C VAL A 45 -22.74 16.59 -17.63
N ILE A 46 -22.28 15.62 -16.83
CA ILE A 46 -21.53 14.46 -17.29
C ILE A 46 -22.48 13.26 -17.21
N ASP A 47 -22.88 12.72 -18.35
CA ASP A 47 -23.68 11.51 -18.43
C ASP A 47 -22.75 10.28 -18.41
N CYS A 48 -22.82 9.49 -17.34
CA CYS A 48 -22.04 8.25 -17.18
C CYS A 48 -22.75 7.03 -17.79
N GLY A 49 -23.90 7.20 -18.43
CA GLY A 49 -24.67 6.11 -19.04
C GLY A 49 -25.00 4.99 -18.05
N GLU A 50 -24.67 3.75 -18.42
CA GLU A 50 -24.85 2.55 -17.59
C GLU A 50 -23.69 2.35 -16.57
N GLY A 51 -22.78 3.31 -16.44
CA GLY A 51 -21.62 3.24 -15.54
C GLY A 51 -22.03 3.32 -14.06
N THR A 52 -21.16 2.83 -13.19
CA THR A 52 -21.27 3.02 -11.74
C THR A 52 -20.26 4.07 -11.30
N LEU A 53 -20.71 5.11 -10.65
CA LEU A 53 -19.84 6.09 -10.01
C LEU A 53 -19.35 5.53 -8.68
N LEU A 54 -18.03 5.51 -8.51
CA LEU A 54 -17.34 5.07 -7.29
C LEU A 54 -16.49 6.22 -6.74
N PRO A 55 -16.16 6.22 -5.43
CA PRO A 55 -15.07 7.02 -4.94
C PRO A 55 -13.78 6.69 -5.73
N GLY A 56 -12.89 7.65 -5.87
CA GLY A 56 -11.58 7.38 -6.44
C GLY A 56 -10.84 6.33 -5.61
N LEU A 57 -10.13 5.43 -6.28
CA LEU A 57 -9.40 4.37 -5.60
C LEU A 57 -8.21 4.96 -4.83
N ILE A 58 -7.87 4.32 -3.73
CA ILE A 58 -6.75 4.70 -2.85
C ILE A 58 -5.77 3.53 -2.80
N ASP A 59 -4.55 3.77 -3.27
CA ASP A 59 -3.44 2.84 -3.12
C ASP A 59 -2.72 3.13 -1.79
N SER A 60 -2.80 2.20 -0.84
CA SER A 60 -2.28 2.43 0.51
C SER A 60 -0.77 2.19 0.64
N HIS A 61 -0.11 1.68 -0.40
CA HIS A 61 1.31 1.38 -0.41
C HIS A 61 1.86 1.32 -1.84
N LEU A 62 2.67 2.28 -2.22
CA LEU A 62 3.45 2.22 -3.45
C LEU A 62 4.85 2.83 -3.26
N HIS A 63 5.73 2.59 -4.24
CA HIS A 63 7.07 3.18 -4.36
C HIS A 63 7.20 3.89 -5.70
N ILE A 64 7.30 5.21 -5.70
CA ILE A 64 7.20 6.04 -6.92
C ILE A 64 8.35 5.80 -7.89
N GLY A 65 9.57 5.65 -7.36
CA GLY A 65 10.79 5.49 -8.17
C GLY A 65 10.96 4.10 -8.77
N GLU A 66 10.16 3.13 -8.35
CA GLU A 66 10.29 1.72 -8.69
C GLU A 66 9.06 1.20 -9.42
N ASP A 67 9.28 0.29 -10.36
CA ASP A 67 8.23 -0.29 -11.16
C ASP A 67 8.63 -1.68 -11.67
N CYS A 68 7.91 -2.71 -11.26
CA CYS A 68 8.13 -4.08 -11.70
C CYS A 68 7.95 -4.29 -13.21
N ARG A 69 7.29 -3.39 -13.92
CA ARG A 69 7.09 -3.45 -15.37
C ARG A 69 8.35 -3.11 -16.16
N ARG A 70 9.32 -2.44 -15.55
CA ARG A 70 10.58 -2.05 -16.21
C ARG A 70 11.50 -3.25 -16.38
N GLU A 71 12.33 -3.21 -17.41
CA GLU A 71 13.33 -4.26 -17.67
C GLU A 71 14.46 -4.30 -16.63
N GLU A 72 14.74 -3.16 -16.02
CA GLU A 72 15.78 -3.00 -15.02
C GLU A 72 15.35 -3.63 -13.70
N PRO A 73 16.19 -4.45 -13.05
CA PRO A 73 15.89 -5.01 -11.72
C PRO A 73 15.56 -3.92 -10.70
N VAL A 74 14.59 -4.14 -9.85
CA VAL A 74 14.10 -3.16 -8.85
C VAL A 74 15.25 -2.59 -8.01
N GLY A 75 16.12 -3.43 -7.45
CA GLY A 75 17.24 -2.96 -6.64
C GLY A 75 18.27 -2.08 -7.39
N LEU A 76 18.25 -2.04 -8.74
CA LEU A 76 19.05 -1.10 -9.53
C LEU A 76 18.30 0.20 -9.81
N GLN A 77 16.98 0.19 -9.76
CA GLN A 77 16.17 1.41 -9.98
C GLN A 77 16.43 2.44 -8.89
N HIS A 78 16.65 2.03 -7.64
CA HIS A 78 17.06 2.92 -6.56
C HIS A 78 18.41 3.59 -6.77
N LYS A 79 19.31 2.97 -7.51
CA LYS A 79 20.65 3.49 -7.79
C LYS A 79 20.69 4.50 -8.93
N GLN A 80 19.57 4.70 -9.61
CA GLN A 80 19.47 5.70 -10.67
C GLN A 80 19.50 7.12 -10.09
N PRO A 81 19.99 8.12 -10.85
CA PRO A 81 19.93 9.51 -10.43
C PRO A 81 18.50 9.95 -10.08
N ASP A 82 18.32 10.74 -9.03
CA ASP A 82 17.02 11.22 -8.56
C ASP A 82 16.20 11.91 -9.65
N ALA A 83 16.87 12.66 -10.55
CA ALA A 83 16.22 13.28 -11.70
C ALA A 83 15.55 12.24 -12.63
N LEU A 84 16.21 11.12 -12.88
CA LEU A 84 15.64 10.04 -13.70
C LEU A 84 14.48 9.34 -12.94
N ARG A 85 14.66 9.12 -11.64
CA ARG A 85 13.60 8.53 -10.79
C ARG A 85 12.37 9.44 -10.73
N ALA A 86 12.56 10.76 -10.62
CA ALA A 86 11.46 11.72 -10.67
C ALA A 86 10.72 11.69 -12.00
N ILE A 87 11.45 11.69 -13.14
CA ILE A 87 10.81 11.60 -14.47
C ILE A 87 10.01 10.30 -14.61
N ARG A 88 10.58 9.18 -14.18
CA ARG A 88 9.89 7.87 -14.18
C ARG A 88 8.67 7.88 -13.26
N GLY A 89 8.80 8.51 -12.09
CA GLY A 89 7.71 8.66 -11.13
C GLY A 89 6.52 9.45 -11.68
N VAL A 90 6.76 10.54 -12.42
CA VAL A 90 5.67 11.28 -13.10
C VAL A 90 4.89 10.38 -14.05
N VAL A 91 5.58 9.52 -14.81
CA VAL A 91 4.94 8.60 -15.75
C VAL A 91 4.11 7.56 -15.00
N SER A 92 4.70 6.89 -13.99
CA SER A 92 3.99 5.85 -13.22
C SER A 92 2.78 6.41 -12.49
N LEU A 93 2.91 7.58 -11.84
CA LEU A 93 1.80 8.24 -11.13
C LEU A 93 0.67 8.69 -12.08
N TYR A 94 1.01 9.16 -13.28
CA TYR A 94 0.00 9.47 -14.29
C TYR A 94 -0.77 8.20 -14.72
N GLU A 95 -0.08 7.10 -14.91
CA GLU A 95 -0.70 5.82 -15.26
C GLU A 95 -1.56 5.27 -14.11
N ASP A 96 -1.12 5.43 -12.85
CA ASP A 96 -1.92 5.07 -11.68
C ASP A 96 -3.21 5.89 -11.63
N LEU A 97 -3.14 7.21 -11.85
CA LEU A 97 -4.31 8.06 -11.94
C LEU A 97 -5.27 7.60 -13.04
N MET A 98 -4.75 7.25 -14.21
CA MET A 98 -5.54 6.74 -15.32
C MET A 98 -6.12 5.35 -15.06
N SER A 99 -5.56 4.58 -14.14
CA SER A 99 -6.11 3.31 -13.67
C SER A 99 -7.23 3.47 -12.63
N GLY A 100 -7.50 4.71 -12.18
CA GLY A 100 -8.52 5.05 -11.20
C GLY A 100 -8.01 5.32 -9.79
N VAL A 101 -6.70 5.27 -9.55
CA VAL A 101 -6.07 5.62 -8.27
C VAL A 101 -5.97 7.14 -8.17
N THR A 102 -6.81 7.75 -7.34
CA THR A 102 -6.85 9.21 -7.15
C THR A 102 -6.11 9.70 -5.91
N THR A 103 -5.77 8.78 -5.02
CA THR A 103 -4.94 9.03 -3.83
C THR A 103 -4.00 7.85 -3.63
N ALA A 104 -2.76 8.12 -3.23
CA ALA A 104 -1.78 7.08 -2.95
C ALA A 104 -0.89 7.44 -1.76
N ARG A 105 -0.37 6.40 -1.07
CA ARG A 105 0.61 6.53 -0.01
C ARG A 105 1.94 5.95 -0.47
N ALA A 106 2.92 6.82 -0.73
CA ALA A 106 4.28 6.43 -1.09
C ALA A 106 5.11 6.18 0.19
N LEU A 107 5.67 4.99 0.31
CA LEU A 107 6.32 4.54 1.54
C LEU A 107 7.86 4.57 1.46
N GLY A 108 8.40 5.58 0.78
CA GLY A 108 9.81 5.90 0.67
C GLY A 108 10.41 5.48 -0.66
N ASP A 109 11.27 6.34 -1.16
CA ASP A 109 11.94 6.21 -2.47
C ASP A 109 13.44 6.44 -2.37
N GLY A 110 14.08 5.93 -1.33
CA GLY A 110 15.50 6.14 -1.09
C GLY A 110 15.82 7.50 -0.46
N THR A 111 16.95 8.11 -0.79
CA THR A 111 17.51 9.26 -0.06
C THR A 111 17.24 10.62 -0.69
N GLY A 112 16.73 10.67 -1.92
CA GLY A 112 16.61 11.90 -2.71
C GLY A 112 15.30 12.68 -2.54
N PHE A 113 14.41 12.26 -1.64
CA PHE A 113 13.09 12.89 -1.42
C PHE A 113 12.25 13.05 -2.69
N VAL A 114 12.38 12.12 -3.62
CA VAL A 114 11.67 12.15 -4.91
C VAL A 114 10.15 12.14 -4.69
N ASP A 115 9.67 11.40 -3.72
CA ASP A 115 8.26 11.31 -3.31
C ASP A 115 7.72 12.67 -2.84
N VAL A 116 8.47 13.39 -1.99
CA VAL A 116 8.11 14.74 -1.52
C VAL A 116 8.07 15.74 -2.69
N ILE A 117 9.10 15.70 -3.54
CA ILE A 117 9.18 16.60 -4.71
C ILE A 117 7.99 16.40 -5.63
N LEU A 118 7.61 15.14 -5.89
CA LEU A 118 6.49 14.81 -6.77
C LEU A 118 5.13 15.14 -6.14
N ARG A 119 4.94 14.89 -4.84
CA ARG A 119 3.74 15.35 -4.11
C ARG A 119 3.56 16.86 -4.29
N ASP A 120 4.60 17.62 -3.96
CA ASP A 120 4.56 19.08 -4.01
C ASP A 120 4.36 19.61 -5.44
N ALA A 121 4.93 18.94 -6.45
CA ALA A 121 4.72 19.28 -7.87
C ALA A 121 3.27 19.01 -8.31
N ILE A 122 2.67 17.91 -7.86
CA ILE A 122 1.26 17.60 -8.14
C ILE A 122 0.35 18.61 -7.45
N GLU A 123 0.60 18.95 -6.19
CA GLU A 123 -0.18 19.95 -5.44
C GLU A 123 -0.14 21.33 -6.09
N ARG A 124 1.00 21.72 -6.69
CA ARG A 124 1.14 22.97 -7.44
C ARG A 124 0.63 22.91 -8.88
N GLY A 125 0.17 21.75 -9.34
CA GLY A 125 -0.28 21.56 -10.73
C GLY A 125 0.86 21.54 -11.77
N GLU A 126 2.09 21.33 -11.34
CA GLU A 126 3.28 21.22 -12.21
C GLU A 126 3.42 19.80 -12.80
N ALA A 127 2.82 18.81 -12.13
CA ALA A 127 2.70 17.44 -12.60
C ALA A 127 1.26 16.93 -12.43
N VAL A 128 0.89 15.89 -13.18
CA VAL A 128 -0.41 15.23 -13.09
C VAL A 128 -0.24 13.86 -12.45
N GLY A 129 -0.98 13.62 -11.38
CA GLY A 129 -0.94 12.36 -10.64
C GLY A 129 -2.02 12.31 -9.55
N PRO A 130 -2.10 11.23 -8.77
CA PRO A 130 -2.97 11.14 -7.62
C PRO A 130 -2.51 12.08 -6.50
N ARG A 131 -3.40 12.41 -5.56
CA ARG A 131 -3.00 13.00 -4.28
C ARG A 131 -2.00 12.05 -3.60
N LEU A 132 -0.88 12.56 -3.12
CA LEU A 132 0.14 11.76 -2.46
C LEU A 132 0.24 12.06 -0.97
N LEU A 133 0.39 10.99 -0.17
CA LEU A 133 0.97 11.03 1.17
C LEU A 133 2.31 10.32 1.09
N VAL A 134 3.35 10.90 1.67
CA VAL A 134 4.72 10.44 1.44
C VAL A 134 5.48 10.17 2.74
N ALA A 135 6.39 9.21 2.70
CA ALA A 135 7.26 8.89 3.83
C ALA A 135 8.56 9.71 3.85
N ALA A 136 8.87 10.41 2.78
CA ALA A 136 10.15 11.09 2.57
C ALA A 136 11.33 10.12 2.57
N GLN A 137 11.64 9.52 3.72
CA GLN A 137 12.66 8.49 3.86
C GLN A 137 12.15 7.35 4.74
N ALA A 138 12.25 6.13 4.25
CA ALA A 138 12.02 4.96 5.09
C ALA A 138 13.26 4.69 5.97
N LEU A 139 13.06 4.08 7.13
CA LEU A 139 14.11 3.74 8.08
C LEU A 139 14.34 2.22 8.12
N ARG A 140 15.58 1.81 8.24
CA ARG A 140 15.99 0.41 8.49
C ARG A 140 17.18 0.35 9.44
N PRO A 141 17.40 -0.75 10.17
CA PRO A 141 18.67 -0.95 10.86
C PRO A 141 19.76 -1.37 9.86
N SER A 142 21.02 -1.28 10.24
CA SER A 142 22.17 -1.57 9.37
C SER A 142 22.14 -2.95 8.73
N HIS A 143 21.56 -3.94 9.42
CA HIS A 143 21.40 -5.32 8.95
C HIS A 143 19.99 -5.62 8.40
N GLY A 144 19.12 -4.60 8.28
CA GLY A 144 17.76 -4.76 7.76
C GLY A 144 17.70 -4.95 6.25
N THR A 145 16.51 -5.26 5.76
CA THR A 145 16.22 -5.37 4.32
C THR A 145 16.23 -4.00 3.61
N SER A 146 16.11 -3.99 2.31
CA SER A 146 16.03 -2.79 1.43
C SER A 146 17.17 -1.79 1.61
N PRO A 147 18.43 -2.20 1.44
CA PRO A 147 19.59 -1.35 1.72
C PRO A 147 19.67 -0.09 0.85
N GLU A 148 19.08 -0.11 -0.33
CA GLU A 148 19.06 1.02 -1.26
C GLU A 148 17.84 1.95 -1.07
N ALA A 149 16.76 1.45 -0.44
CA ALA A 149 15.48 2.15 -0.33
C ALA A 149 15.31 2.95 0.96
N ALA A 150 16.18 2.76 1.95
CA ALA A 150 15.97 3.31 3.29
C ALA A 150 17.27 3.81 3.93
N VAL A 151 17.15 4.78 4.83
CA VAL A 151 18.26 5.28 5.63
C VAL A 151 18.52 4.37 6.81
N VAL A 152 19.79 4.24 7.19
CA VAL A 152 20.18 3.47 8.38
C VAL A 152 19.87 4.25 9.64
N ALA A 153 19.26 3.57 10.63
CA ALA A 153 18.96 4.11 11.95
C ALA A 153 19.13 2.98 12.97
N ASP A 154 20.27 2.93 13.64
CA ASP A 154 20.60 1.96 14.69
C ASP A 154 20.49 2.60 16.08
N GLY A 155 19.72 1.97 16.94
CA GLY A 155 19.48 2.45 18.30
C GLY A 155 18.45 3.58 18.41
N VAL A 156 17.94 3.76 19.62
CA VAL A 156 16.83 4.67 19.95
C VAL A 156 17.10 6.12 19.49
N ASP A 157 18.31 6.62 19.72
CA ASP A 157 18.65 8.02 19.44
C ASP A 157 18.70 8.30 17.93
N GLU A 158 19.25 7.36 17.15
CA GLU A 158 19.26 7.48 15.68
C GLU A 158 17.87 7.34 15.08
N VAL A 159 17.07 6.41 15.57
CA VAL A 159 15.66 6.29 15.14
C VAL A 159 14.92 7.61 15.37
N ARG A 160 15.02 8.21 16.56
CA ARG A 160 14.40 9.52 16.85
C ARG A 160 14.92 10.63 15.93
N ARG A 161 16.23 10.66 15.68
CA ARG A 161 16.84 11.63 14.77
C ARG A 161 16.30 11.49 13.36
N CYS A 162 16.24 10.26 12.83
CA CYS A 162 15.76 10.00 11.48
C CYS A 162 14.27 10.31 11.34
N VAL A 163 13.43 9.97 12.33
CA VAL A 163 12.02 10.37 12.35
C VAL A 163 11.85 11.88 12.28
N ARG A 164 12.62 12.65 13.07
CA ARG A 164 12.60 14.12 13.01
C ARG A 164 13.02 14.65 11.64
N GLN A 165 14.02 14.03 11.02
CA GLN A 165 14.48 14.42 9.69
C GLN A 165 13.41 14.14 8.63
N ALA A 166 12.77 12.97 8.65
CA ALA A 166 11.68 12.68 7.73
C ALA A 166 10.55 13.71 7.86
N ILE A 167 10.12 14.02 9.09
CA ILE A 167 9.10 15.04 9.36
C ILE A 167 9.55 16.44 8.89
N PHE A 168 10.80 16.81 9.15
CA PHE A 168 11.35 18.10 8.69
C PHE A 168 11.32 18.23 7.16
N HIS A 169 11.54 17.13 6.45
CA HIS A 169 11.45 17.10 4.99
C HIS A 169 10.02 16.89 4.45
N GLY A 170 9.01 16.88 5.31
CA GLY A 170 7.62 16.88 4.89
C GLY A 170 6.97 15.49 4.82
N ALA A 171 7.45 14.53 5.60
CA ALA A 171 6.79 13.23 5.67
C ALA A 171 5.39 13.32 6.26
N ASP A 172 4.41 12.71 5.59
CA ASP A 172 3.02 12.53 6.04
C ASP A 172 2.86 11.24 6.86
N VAL A 173 3.80 10.31 6.71
CA VAL A 173 3.85 9.02 7.40
C VAL A 173 5.31 8.64 7.64
N ILE A 174 5.58 7.90 8.72
CA ILE A 174 6.90 7.33 8.99
C ILE A 174 6.88 5.84 8.62
N LYS A 175 7.78 5.41 7.74
CA LYS A 175 7.96 4.01 7.33
C LYS A 175 9.22 3.41 7.92
N LEU A 176 9.07 2.23 8.53
CA LEU A 176 10.21 1.42 8.99
C LEU A 176 10.20 0.03 8.33
N PHE A 177 11.36 -0.53 8.08
CA PHE A 177 11.55 -1.94 7.76
C PHE A 177 11.84 -2.70 9.05
N ILE A 178 10.82 -3.33 9.64
CA ILE A 178 10.88 -3.86 11.02
C ILE A 178 11.09 -5.37 11.11
N SER A 179 10.84 -6.10 10.04
CA SER A 179 11.17 -7.52 9.93
C SER A 179 12.15 -7.77 8.79
N ASN A 180 12.68 -8.97 8.73
CA ASN A 180 13.67 -9.44 7.77
C ASN A 180 15.05 -8.82 7.98
N ILE A 181 16.02 -9.67 8.22
CA ILE A 181 17.42 -9.28 8.28
C ILE A 181 18.18 -9.87 7.10
N SER A 182 19.10 -9.09 6.55
CA SER A 182 20.05 -9.56 5.53
C SER A 182 21.40 -9.86 6.19
N ARG A 183 21.99 -11.00 5.84
CA ARG A 183 23.33 -11.40 6.30
C ARG A 183 24.40 -11.23 5.23
N GLY A 184 24.19 -10.29 4.34
CA GLY A 184 25.10 -9.98 3.25
C GLY A 184 24.52 -8.90 2.36
N SER A 185 25.32 -8.45 1.39
CA SER A 185 24.95 -7.37 0.47
C SER A 185 24.52 -7.87 -0.91
N SER A 186 24.51 -9.18 -1.13
CA SER A 186 24.05 -9.74 -2.41
C SER A 186 22.53 -9.85 -2.44
N HIS A 187 21.96 -9.81 -3.63
CA HIS A 187 20.54 -10.03 -3.82
C HIS A 187 20.07 -11.43 -3.32
N ILE A 188 20.93 -12.44 -3.45
CA ILE A 188 20.65 -13.78 -2.88
C ILE A 188 20.54 -13.73 -1.35
N ASP A 189 21.38 -12.95 -0.69
CA ASP A 189 21.31 -12.77 0.76
C ASP A 189 20.04 -12.03 1.17
N TYR A 190 19.61 -11.05 0.38
CA TYR A 190 18.31 -10.40 0.54
C TYR A 190 17.17 -11.42 0.44
N LEU A 191 17.12 -12.24 -0.60
CA LEU A 191 16.10 -13.28 -0.78
C LEU A 191 16.09 -14.30 0.36
N LYS A 192 17.27 -14.68 0.88
CA LYS A 192 17.34 -15.56 2.05
C LYS A 192 16.78 -14.91 3.32
N GLY A 193 16.93 -13.61 3.46
CA GLY A 193 16.40 -12.81 4.56
C GLY A 193 14.91 -12.54 4.42
N ASP A 194 14.42 -12.42 3.20
CA ASP A 194 13.02 -12.19 2.91
C ASP A 194 12.14 -13.36 3.35
N LEU A 195 10.87 -13.10 3.63
CA LEU A 195 9.96 -14.06 4.24
C LEU A 195 10.52 -14.70 5.55
N THR A 196 11.46 -14.06 6.22
CA THR A 196 11.86 -14.42 7.59
C THR A 196 10.99 -13.68 8.60
N GLN A 197 10.79 -14.30 9.74
CA GLN A 197 10.05 -13.71 10.87
C GLN A 197 11.00 -13.10 11.91
N VAL A 198 12.22 -12.73 11.49
CA VAL A 198 13.22 -12.17 12.39
C VAL A 198 12.99 -10.68 12.54
N SER A 199 12.90 -10.21 13.79
CA SER A 199 12.83 -8.79 14.08
C SER A 199 14.13 -8.09 13.67
N ALA A 200 14.01 -7.00 12.93
CA ALA A 200 15.15 -6.17 12.55
C ALA A 200 15.44 -5.08 13.60
N TYR A 201 14.41 -4.59 14.28
CA TYR A 201 14.50 -3.59 15.35
C TYR A 201 14.18 -4.20 16.71
N SER A 202 14.73 -3.62 17.78
CA SER A 202 14.31 -3.90 19.15
C SER A 202 12.96 -3.24 19.47
N LYS A 203 12.31 -3.69 20.55
CA LYS A 203 11.04 -3.10 20.99
C LYS A 203 11.19 -1.62 21.37
N GLU A 204 12.30 -1.26 21.98
CA GLU A 204 12.61 0.10 22.42
C GLU A 204 12.75 1.05 21.23
N GLU A 205 13.36 0.61 20.12
CA GLU A 205 13.49 1.39 18.90
C GLU A 205 12.13 1.63 18.23
N LEU A 206 11.25 0.63 18.20
CA LEU A 206 9.89 0.77 17.66
C LEU A 206 9.06 1.76 18.49
N VAL A 207 9.13 1.65 19.81
CA VAL A 207 8.47 2.60 20.73
C VAL A 207 8.99 4.03 20.49
N ALA A 208 10.31 4.18 20.36
CA ALA A 208 10.94 5.47 20.12
C ALA A 208 10.46 6.13 18.81
N ALA A 209 10.32 5.35 17.75
CA ALA A 209 9.79 5.83 16.46
C ALA A 209 8.35 6.38 16.60
N VAL A 210 7.48 5.61 17.25
CA VAL A 210 6.07 5.99 17.44
C VAL A 210 5.92 7.19 18.36
N GLU A 211 6.64 7.22 19.48
CA GLU A 211 6.61 8.37 20.41
C GLU A 211 7.06 9.67 19.73
N GLU A 212 8.13 9.61 18.94
CA GLU A 212 8.63 10.76 18.23
C GLU A 212 7.67 11.27 17.15
N ALA A 213 7.16 10.36 16.31
CA ALA A 213 6.20 10.68 15.25
C ALA A 213 4.89 11.26 15.81
N ARG A 214 4.39 10.69 16.91
CA ARG A 214 3.15 11.15 17.57
C ARG A 214 3.21 12.59 18.04
N ARG A 215 4.39 13.10 18.41
CA ARG A 215 4.57 14.51 18.82
C ARG A 215 4.18 15.50 17.71
N SER A 216 4.29 15.07 16.45
CA SER A 216 3.92 15.85 15.27
C SER A 216 2.61 15.37 14.63
N GLY A 217 1.88 14.45 15.26
CA GLY A 217 0.63 13.91 14.73
C GLY A 217 0.81 12.96 13.54
N VAL A 218 2.06 12.50 13.28
CA VAL A 218 2.38 11.63 12.14
C VAL A 218 2.22 10.17 12.55
N LYS A 219 1.54 9.38 11.70
CA LYS A 219 1.38 7.93 11.89
C LYS A 219 2.64 7.18 11.51
N VAL A 220 2.82 5.99 12.10
CA VAL A 220 3.94 5.08 11.80
C VAL A 220 3.41 3.81 11.17
N CYS A 221 4.07 3.30 10.15
CA CYS A 221 3.80 2.03 9.50
C CYS A 221 5.10 1.21 9.36
N GLY A 222 4.95 -0.11 9.18
CA GLY A 222 6.12 -1.00 9.14
C GLY A 222 6.02 -2.10 8.11
N HIS A 223 7.05 -2.25 7.27
CA HIS A 223 7.27 -3.50 6.54
C HIS A 223 7.45 -4.62 7.55
N CYS A 224 6.50 -5.53 7.59
CA CYS A 224 6.44 -6.57 8.61
C CYS A 224 5.88 -7.86 8.02
N ILE A 225 6.73 -8.85 7.82
CA ILE A 225 6.27 -10.14 7.29
C ILE A 225 5.62 -10.99 8.39
N GLY A 226 6.16 -10.96 9.61
CA GLY A 226 5.66 -11.76 10.75
C GLY A 226 6.66 -11.81 11.91
N GLY A 227 6.41 -12.70 12.87
CA GLY A 227 7.25 -12.92 14.04
C GLY A 227 6.93 -12.02 15.23
N ASP A 228 7.79 -12.03 16.26
CA ASP A 228 7.55 -11.29 17.51
C ASP A 228 7.40 -9.78 17.30
N VAL A 229 8.00 -9.25 16.25
CA VAL A 229 7.93 -7.83 15.90
C VAL A 229 6.50 -7.36 15.58
N VAL A 230 5.61 -8.25 15.14
CA VAL A 230 4.19 -7.95 14.96
C VAL A 230 3.59 -7.41 16.25
N ARG A 231 3.76 -8.15 17.34
CA ARG A 231 3.23 -7.75 18.66
C ARG A 231 3.89 -6.47 19.18
N TRP A 232 5.21 -6.34 19.03
CA TRP A 232 5.93 -5.15 19.49
C TRP A 232 5.49 -3.89 18.72
N ALA A 233 5.30 -3.97 17.42
CA ALA A 233 4.85 -2.86 16.61
C ALA A 233 3.39 -2.46 16.93
N LEU A 234 2.49 -3.44 17.07
CA LEU A 234 1.10 -3.18 17.44
C LEU A 234 1.00 -2.57 18.85
N GLU A 235 1.75 -3.09 19.82
CA GLU A 235 1.81 -2.54 21.18
C GLU A 235 2.43 -1.14 21.24
N ALA A 236 3.40 -0.84 20.36
CA ALA A 236 3.99 0.48 20.24
C ALA A 236 3.03 1.51 19.64
N GLY A 237 2.04 1.06 18.83
CA GLY A 237 1.03 1.92 18.23
C GLY A 237 1.25 2.20 16.73
N PHE A 238 1.80 1.26 15.99
CA PHE A 238 1.84 1.31 14.53
C PHE A 238 0.42 1.36 13.97
N ALA A 239 0.18 2.22 12.99
CA ALA A 239 -1.13 2.36 12.36
C ALA A 239 -1.41 1.25 11.35
N SER A 240 -0.38 0.75 10.69
CA SER A 240 -0.48 -0.41 9.78
C SER A 240 0.80 -1.22 9.80
N LEU A 241 0.63 -2.52 9.52
CA LEU A 241 1.71 -3.42 9.16
C LEU A 241 1.55 -3.78 7.70
N GLU A 242 2.60 -3.49 6.94
CA GLU A 242 2.62 -3.73 5.51
C GLU A 242 2.95 -5.20 5.26
N HIS A 243 2.24 -5.81 4.34
CA HIS A 243 2.28 -7.21 3.92
C HIS A 243 1.71 -8.19 4.95
N ALA A 244 2.30 -8.32 6.13
CA ALA A 244 1.84 -9.18 7.23
C ALA A 244 1.56 -10.66 6.82
N ASN A 245 2.30 -11.19 5.83
CA ASN A 245 2.01 -12.47 5.20
C ASN A 245 2.18 -13.68 6.14
N LEU A 246 3.08 -13.58 7.11
CA LEU A 246 3.42 -14.64 8.05
C LEU A 246 3.04 -14.29 9.50
N ILE A 247 2.00 -13.47 9.70
CA ILE A 247 1.41 -13.29 11.03
C ILE A 247 0.77 -14.61 11.48
N GLU A 248 0.62 -14.76 12.79
CA GLU A 248 -0.02 -15.92 13.39
C GLU A 248 -1.45 -15.61 13.83
N GLU A 249 -2.23 -16.67 14.08
CA GLU A 249 -3.63 -16.49 14.52
C GLU A 249 -3.71 -15.77 15.87
N GLU A 250 -2.71 -15.94 16.70
CA GLU A 250 -2.54 -15.32 18.01
C GLU A 250 -2.34 -13.81 17.95
N ASP A 251 -1.95 -13.28 16.79
CA ASP A 251 -1.78 -11.83 16.58
C ASP A 251 -3.12 -11.14 16.28
N ILE A 252 -4.14 -11.86 15.77
CA ILE A 252 -5.44 -11.32 15.38
C ILE A 252 -6.12 -10.51 16.51
N PRO A 253 -6.20 -11.01 17.76
CA PRO A 253 -6.79 -10.24 18.84
C PRO A 253 -6.10 -8.90 19.11
N LEU A 254 -4.80 -8.79 18.84
CA LEU A 254 -4.06 -7.56 19.05
C LEU A 254 -4.32 -6.54 17.94
N PHE A 255 -4.44 -6.97 16.67
CA PHE A 255 -4.93 -6.11 15.58
C PHE A 255 -6.30 -5.52 15.93
N LEU A 256 -7.23 -6.35 16.39
CA LEU A 256 -8.58 -5.90 16.78
C LEU A 256 -8.54 -4.90 17.95
N LYS A 257 -7.69 -5.15 18.94
CA LYS A 257 -7.54 -4.28 20.12
C LYS A 257 -6.93 -2.92 19.78
N THR A 258 -5.93 -2.90 18.91
CA THR A 258 -5.22 -1.67 18.54
C THR A 258 -5.92 -0.89 17.42
N GLY A 259 -6.74 -1.56 16.62
CA GLY A 259 -7.35 -1.00 15.42
C GLY A 259 -6.37 -0.79 14.26
N ALA A 260 -5.16 -1.36 14.35
CA ALA A 260 -4.18 -1.32 13.29
C ALA A 260 -4.65 -2.08 12.04
N TYR A 261 -4.16 -1.65 10.89
CA TYR A 261 -4.50 -2.24 9.60
C TYR A 261 -3.46 -3.29 9.17
N ILE A 262 -3.92 -4.32 8.46
CA ILE A 262 -3.07 -5.04 7.52
C ILE A 262 -3.14 -4.26 6.21
N SER A 263 -2.00 -3.69 5.80
CA SER A 263 -1.92 -2.88 4.60
C SER A 263 -1.10 -3.60 3.54
N ASP A 264 -1.52 -3.48 2.28
CA ASP A 264 -0.84 -4.09 1.15
C ASP A 264 -0.36 -5.53 1.43
N PRO A 265 -1.28 -6.50 1.52
CA PRO A 265 -0.90 -7.89 1.73
C PRO A 265 -0.07 -8.47 0.58
N ASN A 266 0.20 -7.69 -0.46
CA ASN A 266 1.04 -8.00 -1.61
C ASN A 266 0.65 -9.34 -2.26
N LEU A 267 -0.66 -9.54 -2.46
CA LEU A 267 -1.22 -10.80 -2.95
C LEU A 267 -0.81 -11.09 -4.39
N ILE A 268 -0.54 -10.06 -5.18
CA ILE A 268 0.02 -10.21 -6.53
C ILE A 268 1.33 -11.02 -6.46
N LEU A 269 2.21 -10.68 -5.53
CA LEU A 269 3.51 -11.35 -5.39
C LEU A 269 3.36 -12.83 -5.03
N PHE A 270 2.36 -13.17 -4.20
CA PHE A 270 2.13 -14.55 -3.78
C PHE A 270 1.31 -15.38 -4.77
N PHE A 271 0.34 -14.78 -5.47
CA PHE A 271 -0.68 -15.54 -6.17
C PHE A 271 -0.73 -15.32 -7.68
N ASP A 272 -0.14 -14.23 -8.21
CA ASP A 272 -0.18 -14.00 -9.65
C ASP A 272 0.81 -14.89 -10.40
N PRO A 273 0.36 -15.70 -11.38
CA PRO A 273 1.24 -16.60 -12.12
C PRO A 273 2.15 -15.88 -13.12
N VAL A 274 1.94 -14.60 -13.37
CA VAL A 274 2.69 -13.81 -14.34
C VAL A 274 3.67 -12.85 -13.66
N ARG A 275 3.33 -12.36 -12.45
CA ARG A 275 4.07 -11.30 -11.75
C ARG A 275 4.56 -11.73 -10.37
N GLY A 276 4.07 -12.86 -9.88
CA GLY A 276 4.41 -13.38 -8.58
C GLY A 276 5.78 -14.04 -8.50
N PHE A 277 6.08 -14.59 -7.35
CA PHE A 277 7.37 -15.27 -7.07
C PHE A 277 7.70 -16.41 -8.04
N GLU A 278 6.70 -17.07 -8.61
CA GLU A 278 6.87 -18.22 -9.50
C GLU A 278 7.01 -17.85 -10.98
N THR A 279 7.20 -16.58 -11.29
CA THR A 279 7.31 -16.20 -12.70
C THR A 279 8.70 -16.48 -13.26
N PRO A 280 8.78 -17.08 -14.46
CA PRO A 280 10.06 -17.20 -15.18
C PRO A 280 10.71 -15.85 -15.52
N THR A 281 9.92 -14.78 -15.43
CA THR A 281 10.29 -13.40 -15.79
C THR A 281 10.52 -12.50 -14.59
N ASN A 282 10.57 -13.04 -13.35
CA ASN A 282 11.06 -12.26 -12.25
C ASN A 282 12.48 -11.80 -12.63
N LYS A 283 12.61 -10.52 -12.96
CA LYS A 283 13.79 -9.95 -13.63
C LYS A 283 15.05 -9.97 -12.79
N THR A 284 14.93 -10.34 -11.53
CA THR A 284 16.04 -10.48 -10.62
C THR A 284 16.56 -11.92 -10.57
N HIS A 285 15.67 -12.91 -10.66
CA HIS A 285 16.04 -14.33 -10.63
C HIS A 285 14.96 -15.12 -11.38
N LYS A 286 15.39 -16.09 -12.17
CA LYS A 286 14.46 -17.08 -12.72
C LYS A 286 14.04 -18.03 -11.60
N TRP A 287 12.76 -18.32 -11.52
CA TRP A 287 12.22 -19.26 -10.52
C TRP A 287 13.01 -20.59 -10.52
N GLU A 288 13.33 -21.10 -11.70
CA GLU A 288 14.04 -22.36 -11.90
C GLU A 288 15.47 -22.35 -11.34
N ASP A 289 16.09 -21.18 -11.22
CA ASP A 289 17.45 -21.02 -10.69
C ASP A 289 17.48 -20.96 -9.16
N LEU A 290 16.31 -20.82 -8.51
CA LEU A 290 16.22 -20.74 -7.06
C LEU A 290 16.24 -22.12 -6.42
N PRO A 291 16.86 -22.28 -5.24
CA PRO A 291 16.96 -23.56 -4.57
C PRO A 291 15.60 -24.07 -4.05
N GLU A 292 15.44 -25.40 -3.97
CA GLU A 292 14.17 -26.04 -3.54
C GLU A 292 13.68 -25.52 -2.17
N TRP A 293 14.57 -25.20 -1.24
CA TRP A 293 14.17 -24.64 0.04
C TRP A 293 13.45 -23.29 -0.10
N TRP A 294 13.77 -22.49 -1.14
CA TRP A 294 13.08 -21.24 -1.44
C TRP A 294 11.68 -21.52 -1.99
N HIS A 295 11.56 -22.45 -2.92
CA HIS A 295 10.27 -22.88 -3.48
C HIS A 295 9.32 -23.35 -2.38
N GLU A 296 9.82 -24.18 -1.47
CA GLU A 296 9.04 -24.68 -0.34
C GLU A 296 8.62 -23.52 0.60
N LYS A 297 9.52 -22.59 0.86
CA LYS A 297 9.23 -21.41 1.68
C LYS A 297 8.10 -20.55 1.09
N VAL A 298 8.14 -20.28 -0.22
CA VAL A 298 7.08 -19.51 -0.90
C VAL A 298 5.74 -20.27 -0.84
N ARG A 299 5.75 -21.58 -1.09
CA ARG A 299 4.53 -22.40 -0.99
C ARG A 299 3.90 -22.34 0.41
N ARG A 300 4.70 -22.53 1.45
CA ARG A 300 4.22 -22.45 2.85
C ARG A 300 3.73 -21.05 3.21
N SER A 301 4.44 -20.02 2.80
CA SER A 301 4.04 -18.64 3.03
C SER A 301 2.70 -18.31 2.38
N ARG A 302 2.48 -18.80 1.14
CA ARG A 302 1.20 -18.67 0.44
C ARG A 302 0.05 -19.33 1.20
N GLU A 303 0.26 -20.55 1.68
CA GLU A 303 -0.76 -21.26 2.48
C GLU A 303 -1.04 -20.55 3.81
N GLN A 304 -0.02 -20.08 4.51
CA GLN A 304 -0.17 -19.33 5.75
C GLN A 304 -0.91 -18.01 5.51
N THR A 305 -0.50 -17.24 4.50
CA THR A 305 -1.17 -16.00 4.09
C THR A 305 -2.67 -16.23 3.87
N ARG A 306 -3.01 -17.22 3.04
CA ARG A 306 -4.40 -17.57 2.76
C ARG A 306 -5.16 -17.93 4.03
N ARG A 307 -4.59 -18.76 4.88
CA ARG A 307 -5.23 -19.26 6.10
C ARG A 307 -5.43 -18.16 7.14
N VAL A 308 -4.38 -17.41 7.46
CA VAL A 308 -4.42 -16.45 8.58
C VAL A 308 -5.12 -15.16 8.19
N MET A 309 -4.88 -14.64 7.00
CA MET A 309 -5.59 -13.43 6.53
C MET A 309 -7.08 -13.66 6.35
N SER A 310 -7.51 -14.85 5.88
CA SER A 310 -8.95 -15.20 5.84
C SER A 310 -9.57 -15.21 7.24
N LYS A 311 -8.85 -15.65 8.25
CA LYS A 311 -9.33 -15.60 9.65
C LYS A 311 -9.34 -14.17 10.19
N ALA A 312 -8.30 -13.40 9.93
CA ALA A 312 -8.22 -11.99 10.31
C ALA A 312 -9.38 -11.17 9.71
N LEU A 313 -9.64 -11.34 8.42
CA LEU A 313 -10.75 -10.70 7.73
C LEU A 313 -12.11 -11.07 8.34
N LYS A 314 -12.35 -12.36 8.60
CA LYS A 314 -13.59 -12.84 9.24
C LYS A 314 -13.74 -12.35 10.67
N ALA A 315 -12.65 -12.14 11.38
CA ALA A 315 -12.66 -11.59 12.74
C ALA A 315 -12.90 -10.07 12.76
N GLY A 316 -12.80 -9.38 11.60
CA GLY A 316 -13.04 -7.94 11.50
C GLY A 316 -11.75 -7.10 11.57
N VAL A 317 -10.57 -7.68 11.37
CA VAL A 317 -9.34 -6.91 11.16
C VAL A 317 -9.50 -6.06 9.91
N LYS A 318 -9.09 -4.81 9.99
CA LYS A 318 -9.16 -3.86 8.88
C LYS A 318 -8.05 -4.11 7.85
N PHE A 319 -8.41 -4.03 6.59
CA PHE A 319 -7.48 -4.13 5.46
C PHE A 319 -7.49 -2.86 4.65
N ALA A 320 -6.32 -2.47 4.15
CA ALA A 320 -6.14 -1.44 3.14
C ALA A 320 -5.24 -2.02 2.05
N LEU A 321 -5.67 -2.02 0.79
CA LEU A 321 -4.89 -2.63 -0.28
C LEU A 321 -3.92 -1.62 -0.90
N GLY A 322 -2.83 -2.13 -1.41
CA GLY A 322 -1.78 -1.39 -2.10
C GLY A 322 -1.18 -2.21 -3.23
N THR A 323 -0.24 -1.65 -3.95
CA THR A 323 0.39 -2.33 -5.09
C THR A 323 1.88 -2.54 -4.92
N ASP A 324 2.49 -1.91 -3.90
CA ASP A 324 3.93 -1.91 -3.68
C ASP A 324 4.66 -1.39 -4.94
N LEU A 325 5.23 -2.29 -5.71
CA LEU A 325 5.97 -2.00 -6.94
C LEU A 325 5.15 -2.26 -8.23
N ASN A 326 3.88 -2.68 -8.09
CA ASN A 326 3.04 -3.12 -9.20
C ASN A 326 2.07 -2.02 -9.65
N HIS A 327 2.58 -0.89 -10.09
CA HIS A 327 1.80 0.25 -10.56
C HIS A 327 0.66 -0.16 -11.50
N THR A 328 -0.48 0.51 -11.39
CA THR A 328 -1.71 0.30 -12.19
C THR A 328 -2.48 -0.99 -11.88
N LEU A 329 -1.99 -1.84 -10.96
CA LEU A 329 -2.55 -3.18 -10.73
C LEU A 329 -3.35 -3.31 -9.43
N LEU A 330 -3.82 -2.21 -8.83
CA LEU A 330 -4.63 -2.25 -7.60
C LEU A 330 -5.90 -3.13 -7.77
N TRP A 331 -6.48 -3.16 -8.97
CA TRP A 331 -7.59 -4.06 -9.30
C TRP A 331 -7.21 -5.55 -9.21
N LEU A 332 -5.95 -5.87 -9.47
CA LEU A 332 -5.46 -7.27 -9.39
C LEU A 332 -5.24 -7.67 -7.93
N GLU A 333 -4.78 -6.75 -7.09
CA GLU A 333 -4.73 -6.97 -5.64
C GLU A 333 -6.14 -7.19 -5.07
N CYS A 334 -7.14 -6.40 -5.48
CA CYS A 334 -8.55 -6.62 -5.14
C CYS A 334 -9.04 -8.00 -5.58
N LYS A 335 -8.66 -8.43 -6.79
CA LYS A 335 -9.03 -9.75 -7.32
C LYS A 335 -8.52 -10.86 -6.39
N TYR A 336 -7.25 -10.85 -6.02
CA TYR A 336 -6.69 -11.89 -5.14
C TYR A 336 -7.21 -11.77 -3.71
N PHE A 337 -7.53 -10.59 -3.24
CA PHE A 337 -8.19 -10.40 -1.95
C PHE A 337 -9.55 -11.10 -1.91
N ILE A 338 -10.28 -11.09 -3.02
CA ILE A 338 -11.56 -11.82 -3.17
C ILE A 338 -11.32 -13.33 -3.34
N GLU A 339 -10.48 -13.71 -4.31
CA GLU A 339 -10.34 -15.11 -4.73
C GLU A 339 -9.55 -15.96 -3.73
N GLU A 340 -8.51 -15.39 -3.10
CA GLU A 340 -7.57 -16.14 -2.26
C GLU A 340 -7.82 -15.94 -0.76
N ILE A 341 -8.21 -14.73 -0.34
CA ILE A 341 -8.46 -14.42 1.06
C ILE A 341 -9.94 -14.61 1.43
N GLY A 342 -10.82 -14.56 0.43
CA GLY A 342 -12.25 -14.79 0.62
C GLY A 342 -13.04 -13.53 1.00
N ALA A 343 -12.54 -12.36 0.63
CA ALA A 343 -13.27 -11.11 0.77
C ALA A 343 -14.49 -11.08 -0.16
N THR A 344 -15.54 -10.39 0.25
CA THR A 344 -16.63 -10.01 -0.65
C THR A 344 -16.17 -8.86 -1.56
N ASN A 345 -16.85 -8.68 -2.71
CA ASN A 345 -16.59 -7.54 -3.61
C ASN A 345 -16.68 -6.20 -2.88
N MET A 346 -17.63 -6.08 -1.95
CA MET A 346 -17.81 -4.85 -1.17
C MET A 346 -16.66 -4.63 -0.16
N GLN A 347 -16.15 -5.69 0.47
CA GLN A 347 -14.98 -5.58 1.34
C GLN A 347 -13.74 -5.18 0.55
N ALA A 348 -13.52 -5.73 -0.64
CA ALA A 348 -12.42 -5.31 -1.51
C ALA A 348 -12.56 -3.84 -1.94
N LEU A 349 -13.77 -3.40 -2.29
CA LEU A 349 -14.02 -2.00 -2.61
C LEU A 349 -13.76 -1.08 -1.41
N PHE A 350 -14.23 -1.45 -0.22
CA PHE A 350 -13.95 -0.67 0.99
C PHE A 350 -12.46 -0.61 1.33
N ALA A 351 -11.71 -1.69 1.11
CA ALA A 351 -10.29 -1.75 1.36
C ALA A 351 -9.45 -0.83 0.44
N VAL A 352 -9.99 -0.41 -0.71
CA VAL A 352 -9.35 0.54 -1.64
C VAL A 352 -10.06 1.90 -1.71
N THR A 353 -10.99 2.18 -0.81
CA THR A 353 -11.68 3.48 -0.70
C THR A 353 -11.78 3.88 0.76
N ARG A 354 -12.91 3.62 1.42
CA ARG A 354 -13.24 4.04 2.78
C ARG A 354 -12.18 3.62 3.82
N ASP A 355 -11.79 2.36 3.82
CA ASP A 355 -10.88 1.83 4.87
C ASP A 355 -9.45 2.36 4.65
N SER A 356 -9.03 2.51 3.40
CA SER A 356 -7.77 3.22 3.07
C SER A 356 -7.85 4.70 3.43
N ALA A 357 -8.95 5.41 3.16
CA ALA A 357 -9.12 6.79 3.58
C ALA A 357 -9.00 6.96 5.11
N GLU A 358 -9.61 6.06 5.87
CA GLU A 358 -9.50 6.05 7.35
C GLU A 358 -8.05 5.80 7.81
N LEU A 359 -7.36 4.82 7.20
CA LEU A 359 -5.94 4.59 7.48
C LEU A 359 -5.10 5.84 7.22
N LEU A 360 -5.32 6.49 6.10
CA LEU A 360 -4.58 7.69 5.70
C LEU A 360 -4.98 8.95 6.51
N GLY A 361 -6.08 8.91 7.27
CA GLY A 361 -6.59 10.06 8.02
C GLY A 361 -7.38 11.04 7.16
N LEU A 362 -7.93 10.58 6.05
CA LEU A 362 -8.67 11.38 5.06
C LEU A 362 -10.17 11.02 5.00
N ALA A 363 -10.70 10.26 5.97
CA ALA A 363 -12.08 9.76 5.94
C ALA A 363 -13.15 10.86 5.95
N ASP A 364 -12.81 12.08 6.41
CA ASP A 364 -13.72 13.23 6.38
C ASP A 364 -13.70 13.98 5.02
N GLU A 365 -12.81 13.57 4.10
CA GLU A 365 -12.63 14.23 2.80
C GLU A 365 -12.96 13.33 1.62
N ILE A 366 -12.55 12.05 1.71
CA ILE A 366 -12.62 11.07 0.62
C ILE A 366 -12.92 9.67 1.17
N GLY A 367 -13.24 8.71 0.27
CA GLY A 367 -13.43 7.30 0.64
C GLY A 367 -14.81 6.71 0.38
#